data_39d622b72c0811f52d32fee565a68c23
#
_entry.id   39d622b72c0811f52d32fee565a68c23
#
_cell.length_a   1.000
_cell.length_b   1.000
_cell.length_c   1.000
_cell.angle_alpha   90.00
_cell.angle_beta   90.00
_cell.angle_gamma   90.00
#
_symmetry.space_group_name_H-M   'P 1'
#
loop_
_entity.id
_entity.type
_entity.pdbx_description
1 polymer ?
#
loop_
_entity_poly.entity_id
_entity_poly.type
_entity_poly.pdbx_seq_one_letter_code
_entity_poly.pdbx_strand_id
1 'polypeptide(L)'
;IGAYTFGDLKITGIADKHATDSSAAVYDFKRIIKEFDNIDITPPNNPRSWDHCLLLIETGGLKILAWGDNRHNPPEEVWAAVNDIDIVLLPIDDSQHVISFPHAEEIIERLNPSIIIPHHYYIFDVTVRQSTLQPADGWLNTQENVVRLTNPSVNYHPKDLTNIKRRIDFFDGHVAFDKKKWLSNSR
;
A
#
# COMPACT_ATOMS: atom_id res chain seq x y z
N ILE A 1 -2.65 -17.47 8.14
CA ILE A 1 -3.49 -16.66 7.25
C ILE A 1 -4.80 -17.40 7.08
N GLY A 2 -5.92 -16.70 7.14
CA GLY A 2 -7.25 -17.28 7.14
C GLY A 2 -8.31 -16.27 6.73
N ALA A 3 -9.56 -16.69 6.72
CA ALA A 3 -10.71 -15.83 6.47
C ALA A 3 -11.50 -15.61 7.76
N TYR A 4 -11.95 -14.38 7.96
CA TYR A 4 -12.77 -13.97 9.10
C TYR A 4 -14.05 -13.31 8.58
N THR A 5 -15.18 -13.59 9.21
CA THR A 5 -16.48 -13.03 8.79
C THR A 5 -17.18 -12.39 9.98
N PHE A 6 -17.69 -11.16 9.78
CA PHE A 6 -18.43 -10.38 10.76
C PHE A 6 -19.64 -9.75 10.07
N GLY A 7 -20.79 -10.41 10.14
CA GLY A 7 -21.97 -9.99 9.39
C GLY A 7 -21.75 -10.10 7.89
N ASP A 8 -21.85 -9.00 7.16
CA ASP A 8 -21.58 -8.89 5.73
C ASP A 8 -20.10 -8.62 5.38
N LEU A 9 -19.29 -8.33 6.39
CA LEU A 9 -17.86 -8.11 6.23
C LEU A 9 -17.11 -9.44 6.26
N LYS A 10 -16.36 -9.73 5.20
CA LYS A 10 -15.41 -10.84 5.12
C LYS A 10 -14.00 -10.29 4.83
N ILE A 11 -13.03 -10.74 5.62
CA ILE A 11 -11.62 -10.40 5.44
C ILE A 11 -10.84 -11.68 5.20
N THR A 12 -10.13 -11.74 4.09
CA THR A 12 -9.27 -12.88 3.74
C THR A 12 -7.82 -12.43 3.63
N GLY A 13 -6.95 -13.03 4.43
CA GLY A 13 -5.50 -12.86 4.32
C GLY A 13 -4.95 -13.82 3.27
N ILE A 14 -4.25 -13.29 2.27
CA ILE A 14 -3.61 -14.05 1.18
C ILE A 14 -2.11 -13.99 1.42
N ALA A 15 -1.48 -15.15 1.63
CA ALA A 15 -0.05 -15.22 1.93
C ALA A 15 0.80 -14.78 0.73
N ASP A 16 1.78 -13.95 1.00
CA ASP A 16 2.79 -13.55 0.03
C ASP A 16 4.07 -13.12 0.76
N LYS A 17 4.93 -12.38 0.11
CA LYS A 17 6.19 -11.85 0.62
C LYS A 17 6.21 -10.33 0.54
N HIS A 18 6.94 -9.72 1.46
CA HIS A 18 7.29 -8.30 1.41
C HIS A 18 8.10 -7.99 0.14
N ALA A 19 8.02 -6.75 -0.33
CA ALA A 19 8.80 -6.25 -1.46
C ALA A 19 10.30 -6.25 -1.14
N THR A 20 11.02 -7.28 -1.61
CA THR A 20 12.44 -7.49 -1.31
C THR A 20 13.30 -7.65 -2.53
N ASP A 21 12.68 -7.83 -3.67
CA ASP A 21 13.33 -8.28 -4.88
C ASP A 21 13.86 -7.15 -5.75
N SER A 22 13.68 -5.92 -5.36
CA SER A 22 14.44 -4.89 -6.02
C SER A 22 15.90 -5.09 -5.62
N SER A 23 16.74 -5.39 -6.61
CA SER A 23 18.21 -5.40 -6.50
C SER A 23 18.77 -4.09 -5.90
N ALA A 24 17.91 -3.15 -5.66
CA ALA A 24 18.14 -1.84 -5.14
C ALA A 24 17.57 -1.61 -3.73
N ALA A 25 16.79 -2.52 -3.16
CA ALA A 25 16.40 -2.47 -1.76
C ALA A 25 17.61 -2.78 -0.88
N VAL A 26 18.51 -1.84 -0.80
CA VAL A 26 19.65 -1.90 0.10
C VAL A 26 19.16 -1.53 1.50
N TYR A 27 18.37 -2.42 2.11
CA TYR A 27 18.29 -2.42 3.55
C TYR A 27 19.70 -2.69 4.07
N ASP A 28 20.28 -1.74 4.75
CA ASP A 28 21.46 -2.01 5.53
C ASP A 28 21.06 -2.80 6.80
N PHE A 29 20.67 -4.06 6.57
CA PHE A 29 20.36 -5.00 7.65
C PHE A 29 21.49 -5.11 8.67
N LYS A 30 22.74 -4.85 8.29
CA LYS A 30 23.88 -4.85 9.22
C LYS A 30 23.74 -3.81 10.32
N ARG A 31 23.10 -2.67 10.01
CA ARG A 31 22.78 -1.67 11.01
C ARG A 31 21.67 -2.13 11.94
N ILE A 32 20.63 -2.73 11.38
CA ILE A 32 19.48 -3.24 12.12
C ILE A 32 19.88 -4.40 13.02
N ILE A 33 20.70 -5.33 12.54
CA ILE A 33 21.24 -6.47 13.35
C ILE A 33 21.95 -5.97 14.60
N LYS A 34 22.69 -4.87 14.52
CA LYS A 34 23.34 -4.28 15.70
C LYS A 34 22.35 -3.72 16.71
N GLU A 35 21.22 -3.21 16.26
CA GLU A 35 20.16 -2.70 17.13
C GLU A 35 19.38 -3.80 17.85
N PHE A 36 19.42 -5.03 17.34
CA PHE A 36 18.77 -6.22 17.89
C PHE A 36 19.73 -7.25 18.50
N ASP A 37 20.83 -6.79 19.14
CA ASP A 37 21.80 -7.64 19.86
C ASP A 37 22.36 -8.81 19.02
N ASN A 38 22.61 -8.57 17.74
CA ASN A 38 23.15 -9.55 16.79
C ASN A 38 22.25 -10.76 16.51
N ILE A 39 20.96 -10.67 16.73
CA ILE A 39 20.01 -11.66 16.21
C ILE A 39 19.98 -11.51 14.70
N ASP A 40 20.38 -12.57 13.99
CA ASP A 40 20.34 -12.58 12.53
C ASP A 40 18.90 -12.72 12.04
N ILE A 41 18.29 -11.58 11.71
CA ILE A 41 16.93 -11.50 11.15
C ILE A 41 16.93 -11.43 9.63
N THR A 42 18.10 -11.48 8.99
CA THR A 42 18.21 -11.34 7.55
C THR A 42 17.89 -12.64 6.80
N PRO A 43 17.18 -12.59 5.67
CA PRO A 43 17.16 -13.69 4.73
C PRO A 43 18.58 -13.96 4.16
N PRO A 44 18.92 -15.20 3.87
CA PRO A 44 18.11 -16.43 3.94
C PRO A 44 18.05 -17.08 5.33
N ASN A 45 18.77 -16.55 6.33
CA ASN A 45 18.90 -17.20 7.64
C ASN A 45 17.56 -17.23 8.41
N ASN A 46 16.70 -16.24 8.17
CA ASN A 46 15.33 -16.26 8.63
C ASN A 46 14.35 -16.05 7.45
N PRO A 47 13.98 -17.12 6.73
CA PRO A 47 13.10 -17.01 5.56
C PRO A 47 11.71 -16.45 5.87
N ARG A 48 11.29 -16.46 7.14
CA ARG A 48 10.01 -15.87 7.58
C ARG A 48 10.07 -14.36 7.78
N SER A 49 11.24 -13.74 7.81
CA SER A 49 11.39 -12.29 7.96
C SER A 49 10.69 -11.51 6.85
N TRP A 50 10.45 -12.16 5.71
CA TRP A 50 9.80 -11.58 4.55
C TRP A 50 8.35 -12.05 4.35
N ASP A 51 7.81 -12.82 5.29
CA ASP A 51 6.40 -13.23 5.19
C ASP A 51 5.51 -12.00 5.33
N HIS A 52 4.61 -11.86 4.40
CA HIS A 52 3.63 -10.79 4.36
C HIS A 52 2.28 -11.31 3.85
N CYS A 53 1.27 -10.45 3.78
CA CYS A 53 -0.02 -10.84 3.23
C CYS A 53 -0.74 -9.65 2.59
N LEU A 54 -1.48 -9.93 1.54
CA LEU A 54 -2.52 -9.05 1.04
C LEU A 54 -3.80 -9.28 1.85
N LEU A 55 -4.60 -8.23 2.02
CA LEU A 55 -5.90 -8.34 2.65
C LEU A 55 -7.00 -8.07 1.64
N LEU A 56 -7.79 -9.09 1.32
CA LEU A 56 -9.01 -8.96 0.54
C LEU A 56 -10.19 -8.76 1.49
N ILE A 57 -10.87 -7.63 1.34
CA ILE A 57 -12.00 -7.20 2.15
C ILE A 57 -13.24 -7.19 1.25
N GLU A 58 -14.24 -7.98 1.61
CA GLU A 58 -15.50 -8.08 0.89
C GLU A 58 -16.60 -7.53 1.81
N THR A 59 -17.30 -6.48 1.41
CA THR A 59 -18.40 -5.88 2.17
C THR A 59 -19.28 -5.00 1.28
N GLY A 60 -20.57 -4.92 1.57
CA GLY A 60 -21.50 -4.08 0.82
C GLY A 60 -21.55 -4.33 -0.69
N GLY A 61 -21.16 -5.52 -1.12
CA GLY A 61 -21.07 -5.90 -2.55
C GLY A 61 -19.81 -5.38 -3.25
N LEU A 62 -18.82 -4.90 -2.52
CA LEU A 62 -17.53 -4.45 -3.04
C LEU A 62 -16.41 -5.40 -2.61
N LYS A 63 -15.39 -5.52 -3.48
CA LYS A 63 -14.11 -6.16 -3.18
C LYS A 63 -13.02 -5.09 -3.08
N ILE A 64 -12.44 -4.97 -1.90
CA ILE A 64 -11.37 -4.02 -1.60
C ILE A 64 -10.09 -4.81 -1.32
N LEU A 65 -9.03 -4.48 -2.03
CA LEU A 65 -7.72 -5.09 -1.82
C LEU A 65 -6.76 -4.11 -1.15
N ALA A 66 -6.27 -4.43 0.03
CA ALA A 66 -5.14 -3.76 0.62
C ALA A 66 -3.85 -4.49 0.22
N TRP A 67 -3.04 -3.84 -0.63
CA TRP A 67 -1.80 -4.42 -1.13
C TRP A 67 -0.73 -4.48 -0.04
N GLY A 68 -0.63 -3.45 0.80
CA GLY A 68 0.42 -3.35 1.81
C GLY A 68 1.80 -3.32 1.19
N ASP A 69 2.80 -3.76 1.96
CA ASP A 69 4.20 -3.77 1.52
C ASP A 69 4.57 -5.04 0.75
N ASN A 70 3.59 -5.67 0.07
CA ASN A 70 3.83 -6.86 -0.74
C ASN A 70 4.63 -6.52 -2.01
N ARG A 71 5.34 -7.52 -2.51
CA ARG A 71 6.08 -7.43 -3.78
C ARG A 71 5.15 -7.16 -4.96
N HIS A 72 5.69 -6.54 -6.01
CA HIS A 72 4.94 -6.22 -7.23
C HIS A 72 4.67 -7.45 -8.11
N ASN A 73 5.44 -8.51 -7.95
CA ASN A 73 5.43 -9.72 -8.77
C ASN A 73 5.08 -10.99 -7.97
N PRO A 74 3.93 -11.02 -7.27
CA PRO A 74 3.53 -12.23 -6.58
C PRO A 74 3.27 -13.36 -7.58
N PRO A 75 3.33 -14.62 -7.14
CA PRO A 75 3.09 -15.76 -8.02
C PRO A 75 1.64 -15.84 -8.50
N GLU A 76 1.40 -16.63 -9.55
CA GLU A 76 0.09 -16.69 -10.21
C GLU A 76 -1.06 -17.13 -9.29
N GLU A 77 -0.79 -17.98 -8.31
CA GLU A 77 -1.79 -18.36 -7.30
C GLU A 77 -2.28 -17.19 -6.45
N VAL A 78 -1.43 -16.20 -6.18
CA VAL A 78 -1.80 -14.98 -5.47
C VAL A 78 -2.65 -14.09 -6.39
N TRP A 79 -2.23 -13.93 -7.65
CA TRP A 79 -3.02 -13.17 -8.63
C TRP A 79 -4.40 -13.79 -8.85
N ALA A 80 -4.50 -15.10 -8.91
CA ALA A 80 -5.77 -15.81 -9.05
C ALA A 80 -6.70 -15.59 -7.84
N ALA A 81 -6.13 -15.34 -6.66
CA ALA A 81 -6.89 -15.07 -5.44
C ALA A 81 -7.41 -13.63 -5.33
N VAL A 82 -6.86 -12.69 -6.12
CA VAL A 82 -7.19 -11.25 -6.08
C VAL A 82 -7.83 -10.77 -7.38
N ASN A 83 -8.81 -11.49 -7.86
CA ASN A 83 -9.53 -11.13 -9.06
C ASN A 83 -10.75 -10.23 -8.79
N ASP A 84 -11.20 -9.51 -9.82
CA ASP A 84 -12.40 -8.65 -9.80
C ASP A 84 -12.38 -7.62 -8.65
N ILE A 85 -11.28 -6.92 -8.49
CA ILE A 85 -11.10 -5.90 -7.44
C ILE A 85 -11.77 -4.60 -7.86
N ASP A 86 -12.67 -4.09 -7.01
CA ASP A 86 -13.31 -2.80 -7.22
C ASP A 86 -12.41 -1.65 -6.77
N ILE A 87 -11.78 -1.79 -5.60
CA ILE A 87 -10.95 -0.76 -4.97
C ILE A 87 -9.62 -1.37 -4.54
N VAL A 88 -8.52 -0.74 -4.89
CA VAL A 88 -7.19 -1.12 -4.39
C VAL A 88 -6.59 0.01 -3.54
N LEU A 89 -6.11 -0.34 -2.34
CA LEU A 89 -5.21 0.50 -1.56
C LEU A 89 -3.79 0.08 -1.94
N LEU A 90 -3.05 0.98 -2.61
CA LEU A 90 -1.76 0.66 -3.24
C LEU A 90 -0.66 1.59 -2.74
N PRO A 91 0.51 1.08 -2.32
CA PRO A 91 1.66 1.90 -2.03
C PRO A 91 2.19 2.55 -3.32
N ILE A 92 2.56 3.83 -3.23
CA ILE A 92 3.14 4.60 -4.34
C ILE A 92 4.34 5.42 -3.85
N ASP A 93 5.27 4.76 -3.24
CA ASP A 93 6.39 5.40 -2.56
C ASP A 93 7.61 5.67 -3.45
N ASP A 94 7.66 5.13 -4.67
CA ASP A 94 8.78 5.20 -5.62
C ASP A 94 10.15 5.01 -4.94
N SER A 95 10.13 4.36 -3.82
CA SER A 95 11.35 4.00 -3.15
C SER A 95 11.72 2.57 -3.53
N GLN A 96 12.96 2.26 -3.29
CA GLN A 96 13.41 0.88 -3.36
C GLN A 96 12.95 0.06 -2.15
N HIS A 97 12.07 0.67 -1.33
CA HIS A 97 11.58 0.06 -0.11
C HIS A 97 10.43 -0.89 -0.39
N VAL A 98 9.40 -0.43 -1.11
CA VAL A 98 8.23 -1.24 -1.42
C VAL A 98 8.00 -1.33 -2.93
N ILE A 99 7.52 -0.25 -3.57
CA ILE A 99 7.08 -0.28 -4.97
C ILE A 99 7.53 0.98 -5.70
N SER A 100 8.24 0.79 -6.82
CA SER A 100 8.50 1.89 -7.76
C SER A 100 7.23 2.28 -8.53
N PHE A 101 7.17 3.48 -9.06
CA PHE A 101 6.02 3.90 -9.88
C PHE A 101 5.74 2.97 -11.06
N PRO A 102 6.73 2.50 -11.85
CA PRO A 102 6.48 1.50 -12.89
C PRO A 102 5.84 0.21 -12.36
N HIS A 103 6.29 -0.31 -11.22
CA HIS A 103 5.70 -1.51 -10.63
C HIS A 103 4.28 -1.28 -10.11
N ALA A 104 3.98 -0.07 -9.61
CA ALA A 104 2.61 0.29 -9.25
C ALA A 104 1.69 0.25 -10.48
N GLU A 105 2.15 0.76 -11.64
CA GLU A 105 1.39 0.70 -12.89
C GLU A 105 1.15 -0.75 -13.37
N GLU A 106 2.15 -1.64 -13.26
CA GLU A 106 1.99 -3.07 -13.58
C GLU A 106 0.90 -3.73 -12.74
N ILE A 107 0.87 -3.43 -11.43
CA ILE A 107 -0.17 -3.94 -10.52
C ILE A 107 -1.55 -3.39 -10.92
N ILE A 108 -1.65 -2.08 -11.17
CA ILE A 108 -2.90 -1.42 -11.57
C ILE A 108 -3.40 -2.00 -12.90
N GLU A 109 -2.51 -2.20 -13.85
CA GLU A 109 -2.88 -2.78 -15.15
C GLU A 109 -3.44 -4.19 -15.00
N ARG A 110 -2.81 -4.99 -14.17
CA ARG A 110 -3.23 -6.38 -13.96
C ARG A 110 -4.52 -6.51 -13.16
N LEU A 111 -4.70 -5.71 -12.11
CA LEU A 111 -5.91 -5.71 -11.30
C LEU A 111 -7.08 -5.02 -12.01
N ASN A 112 -6.80 -4.01 -12.82
CA ASN A 112 -7.76 -3.16 -13.52
C ASN A 112 -8.92 -2.67 -12.61
N PRO A 113 -8.65 -2.10 -11.43
CA PRO A 113 -9.66 -1.71 -10.46
C PRO A 113 -10.44 -0.49 -10.93
N SER A 114 -11.65 -0.30 -10.38
CA SER A 114 -12.40 0.95 -10.58
C SER A 114 -11.75 2.12 -9.87
N ILE A 115 -11.34 1.92 -8.63
CA ILE A 115 -10.75 2.95 -7.76
C ILE A 115 -9.37 2.53 -7.27
N ILE A 116 -8.44 3.47 -7.26
CA ILE A 116 -7.13 3.35 -6.66
C ILE A 116 -7.01 4.38 -5.54
N ILE A 117 -6.68 3.92 -4.34
CA ILE A 117 -6.40 4.78 -3.19
C ILE A 117 -4.91 4.66 -2.88
N PRO A 118 -4.10 5.67 -3.24
CA PRO A 118 -2.67 5.64 -2.98
C PRO A 118 -2.37 5.84 -1.49
N HIS A 119 -1.36 5.13 -1.00
CA HIS A 119 -0.83 5.29 0.34
C HIS A 119 0.69 5.07 0.37
N HIS A 120 1.30 5.09 1.56
CA HIS A 120 2.72 4.83 1.78
C HIS A 120 3.66 5.76 1.00
N TYR A 121 3.34 7.04 0.90
CA TYR A 121 4.16 8.07 0.27
C TYR A 121 4.69 9.08 1.30
N TYR A 122 5.70 9.85 0.91
CA TYR A 122 6.29 10.85 1.79
C TYR A 122 5.43 12.09 1.91
N ILE A 123 5.23 12.57 3.14
CA ILE A 123 4.52 13.80 3.45
C ILE A 123 5.47 14.77 4.13
N PHE A 124 5.96 15.76 3.40
CA PHE A 124 6.99 16.69 3.86
C PHE A 124 6.60 17.47 5.13
N ASP A 125 5.33 17.83 5.24
CA ASP A 125 4.85 18.66 6.34
C ASP A 125 4.77 17.94 7.68
N VAL A 126 4.85 16.62 7.70
CA VAL A 126 4.64 15.78 8.87
C VAL A 126 5.94 15.23 9.42
N THR A 127 6.93 15.04 8.57
CA THR A 127 8.21 14.46 8.98
C THR A 127 9.36 15.41 8.73
N VAL A 128 10.22 15.56 9.73
CA VAL A 128 11.50 16.30 9.64
C VAL A 128 12.68 15.34 9.40
N ARG A 129 12.42 14.04 9.29
CA ARG A 129 13.44 13.02 9.06
C ARG A 129 13.62 12.78 7.56
N GLN A 130 14.83 12.42 7.18
CA GLN A 130 15.06 11.88 5.83
C GLN A 130 14.28 10.59 5.65
N SER A 131 13.66 10.46 4.48
CA SER A 131 12.93 9.28 4.07
C SER A 131 13.40 8.85 2.68
N THR A 132 13.32 7.55 2.40
CA THR A 132 13.51 7.01 1.05
C THR A 132 12.23 7.10 0.22
N LEU A 133 11.09 7.30 0.88
CA LEU A 133 9.80 7.44 0.22
C LEU A 133 9.76 8.74 -0.59
N GLN A 134 9.16 8.70 -1.78
CA GLN A 134 8.92 9.86 -2.60
C GLN A 134 7.51 10.43 -2.36
N PRO A 135 7.29 11.73 -2.64
CA PRO A 135 5.96 12.32 -2.60
C PRO A 135 5.04 11.73 -3.66
N ALA A 136 3.76 11.65 -3.34
CA ALA A 136 2.74 11.17 -4.28
C ALA A 136 2.66 11.99 -5.57
N ASP A 137 2.95 13.28 -5.52
CA ASP A 137 2.81 14.20 -6.66
C ASP A 137 3.64 13.77 -7.89
N GLY A 138 4.78 13.13 -7.68
CA GLY A 138 5.60 12.59 -8.78
C GLY A 138 4.81 11.61 -9.64
N TRP A 139 4.01 10.74 -9.02
CA TRP A 139 3.15 9.79 -9.70
C TRP A 139 1.82 10.42 -10.14
N LEU A 140 1.14 11.17 -9.25
CA LEU A 140 -0.16 11.77 -9.54
C LEU A 140 -0.14 12.68 -10.77
N ASN A 141 0.95 13.41 -11.00
CA ASN A 141 1.10 14.28 -12.15
C ASN A 141 1.21 13.54 -13.49
N THR A 142 1.44 12.24 -13.47
CA THR A 142 1.46 11.39 -14.69
C THR A 142 0.10 10.74 -14.97
N GLN A 143 -0.87 10.91 -14.07
CA GLN A 143 -2.17 10.26 -14.15
C GLN A 143 -3.26 11.17 -14.71
N GLU A 144 -4.16 10.61 -15.52
CA GLU A 144 -5.23 11.38 -16.17
C GLU A 144 -6.49 11.53 -15.30
N ASN A 145 -6.75 10.58 -14.41
CA ASN A 145 -8.04 10.48 -13.70
C ASN A 145 -7.87 10.60 -12.17
N VAL A 146 -7.37 11.73 -11.72
CA VAL A 146 -7.12 12.02 -10.30
C VAL A 146 -8.22 12.88 -9.72
N VAL A 147 -8.86 12.40 -8.65
CA VAL A 147 -9.79 13.14 -7.81
C VAL A 147 -9.11 13.46 -6.49
N ARG A 148 -8.84 14.73 -6.23
CA ARG A 148 -8.31 15.18 -4.93
C ARG A 148 -9.47 15.36 -3.96
N LEU A 149 -9.54 14.49 -2.97
CA LEU A 149 -10.60 14.50 -1.96
C LEU A 149 -10.32 15.54 -0.90
N THR A 150 -11.31 16.40 -0.65
CA THR A 150 -11.24 17.46 0.37
C THR A 150 -11.75 17.00 1.74
N ASN A 151 -12.47 15.89 1.79
CA ASN A 151 -12.98 15.28 3.02
C ASN A 151 -12.08 14.10 3.45
N PRO A 152 -11.97 13.83 4.75
CA PRO A 152 -11.20 12.69 5.26
C PRO A 152 -11.89 11.34 5.05
N SER A 153 -13.07 11.33 4.44
CA SER A 153 -13.86 10.13 4.17
C SER A 153 -14.57 10.22 2.84
N VAL A 154 -14.81 9.08 2.24
CA VAL A 154 -15.59 8.90 1.01
C VAL A 154 -16.44 7.64 1.15
N ASN A 155 -17.64 7.66 0.57
CA ASN A 155 -18.51 6.49 0.51
C ASN A 155 -18.53 5.93 -0.92
N TYR A 156 -18.40 4.62 -1.04
CA TYR A 156 -18.50 3.91 -2.31
C TYR A 156 -19.71 2.98 -2.30
N HIS A 157 -20.41 2.94 -3.41
CA HIS A 157 -21.48 1.96 -3.65
C HIS A 157 -21.21 1.24 -4.97
N PRO A 158 -21.47 -0.07 -5.08
CA PRO A 158 -21.21 -0.84 -6.31
C PRO A 158 -21.77 -0.20 -7.57
N LYS A 159 -23.01 0.33 -7.50
CA LYS A 159 -23.69 0.99 -8.63
C LYS A 159 -22.94 2.22 -9.16
N ASP A 160 -22.19 2.92 -8.29
CA ASP A 160 -21.48 4.14 -8.64
C ASP A 160 -20.15 3.86 -9.33
N LEU A 161 -19.65 2.61 -9.21
CA LEU A 161 -18.39 2.17 -9.80
C LEU A 161 -18.50 1.59 -11.21
N THR A 162 -19.71 1.25 -11.66
CA THR A 162 -19.96 0.49 -12.91
C THR A 162 -19.30 1.11 -14.16
N ASN A 163 -19.17 2.44 -14.20
CA ASN A 163 -18.59 3.17 -15.33
C ASN A 163 -17.27 3.84 -15.00
N ILE A 164 -16.72 3.55 -13.82
CA ILE A 164 -15.45 4.12 -13.36
C ILE A 164 -14.33 3.13 -13.70
N LYS A 165 -13.26 3.63 -14.28
CA LYS A 165 -12.06 2.83 -14.56
C LYS A 165 -10.83 3.60 -14.11
N ARG A 166 -10.04 2.96 -13.26
CA ARG A 166 -8.73 3.46 -12.80
C ARG A 166 -8.78 4.90 -12.32
N ARG A 167 -9.85 5.29 -11.60
CA ARG A 167 -9.91 6.60 -10.95
C ARG A 167 -9.06 6.56 -9.69
N ILE A 168 -8.22 7.56 -9.54
CA ILE A 168 -7.37 7.72 -8.35
C ILE A 168 -8.06 8.67 -7.40
N ASP A 169 -8.47 8.17 -6.24
CA ASP A 169 -9.03 8.97 -5.16
C ASP A 169 -7.95 9.28 -4.13
N PHE A 170 -7.41 10.50 -4.22
CA PHE A 170 -6.29 10.95 -3.40
C PHE A 170 -6.76 11.84 -2.24
N PHE A 171 -6.49 11.43 -1.01
CA PHE A 171 -6.81 12.19 0.19
C PHE A 171 -5.77 13.29 0.42
N ASP A 172 -5.96 14.43 -0.23
CA ASP A 172 -5.01 15.54 -0.26
C ASP A 172 -5.10 16.40 0.99
N GLY A 173 -3.99 16.55 1.69
CA GLY A 173 -3.88 17.43 2.86
C GLY A 173 -4.65 16.99 4.10
N HIS A 174 -5.35 15.85 4.04
CA HIS A 174 -6.12 15.29 5.16
C HIS A 174 -5.30 14.34 6.02
N VAL A 175 -4.11 14.77 6.35
CA VAL A 175 -3.40 14.13 7.45
C VAL A 175 -4.12 14.57 8.70
N ALA A 176 -4.74 13.63 9.43
CA ALA A 176 -5.41 13.88 10.70
C ALA A 176 -4.40 14.29 11.81
N PHE A 177 -3.34 15.02 11.43
CA PHE A 177 -2.32 15.55 12.32
C PHE A 177 -2.56 17.03 12.52
N ASP A 178 -2.97 17.40 13.70
CA ASP A 178 -2.74 18.75 14.18
C ASP A 178 -1.23 18.91 14.38
N LYS A 179 -0.56 19.55 13.40
CA LYS A 179 0.88 19.81 13.38
C LYS A 179 1.35 20.48 14.68
N LYS A 180 0.54 21.39 15.25
CA LYS A 180 0.84 22.08 16.50
C LYS A 180 0.84 21.11 17.69
N LYS A 181 -0.14 20.22 17.72
CA LYS A 181 -0.31 19.24 18.80
C LYS A 181 0.80 18.17 18.75
N TRP A 182 1.20 17.75 17.55
CA TRP A 182 2.28 16.79 17.38
C TRP A 182 3.63 17.36 17.78
N LEU A 183 3.95 18.58 17.34
CA LEU A 183 5.21 19.27 17.70
C LEU A 183 5.30 19.61 19.20
N SER A 184 4.16 19.82 19.88
CA SER A 184 4.14 20.09 21.33
C SER A 184 4.39 18.84 22.17
N ASN A 185 4.07 17.64 21.67
CA ASN A 185 4.27 16.37 22.35
C ASN A 185 5.64 15.71 22.05
N SER A 186 6.45 16.32 21.19
CA SER A 186 7.75 15.79 20.75
C SER A 186 8.94 16.49 21.45
N ARG A 187 8.68 17.23 22.55
CA ARG A 187 9.70 17.88 23.37
C ARG A 187 9.84 17.18 24.72
#